data_d7d3277425bb17d8099f775ba294b7c4
#
_entry.id   d7d3277425bb17d8099f775ba294b7c4
#
_cell.length_a   1.000
_cell.length_b   1.000
_cell.length_c   1.000
_cell.angle_alpha   90.00
_cell.angle_beta   90.00
_cell.angle_gamma   90.00
#
_symmetry.space_group_name_H-M   'P 1'
#
loop_
_entity.id
_entity.type
_entity.pdbx_description
1 polymer ?
#
loop_
_entity_poly.entity_id
_entity_poly.type
_entity_poly.pdbx_seq_one_letter_code
_entity_poly.pdbx_strand_id
1 'polypeptide(L)' 'MTDGRDEWATRARRYLKAELKRAEITYEELARRLSAMGIEETKGSVTVKVNRGAFPAWFLFAAMKAIGIEQVRLEDI' A
#
# COMPACT_ATOMS: atom_id res chain seq x y z
N MET A 1 23.21 10.40 -4.19
CA MET A 1 23.09 9.11 -4.90
C MET A 1 22.01 8.28 -4.25
N THR A 2 21.10 7.71 -5.04
CA THR A 2 19.98 6.94 -4.51
C THR A 2 20.40 5.51 -4.21
N ASP A 3 20.12 5.06 -2.99
CA ASP A 3 20.32 3.67 -2.59
C ASP A 3 19.28 2.80 -3.30
N GLY A 4 19.63 1.55 -3.62
CA GLY A 4 18.68 0.61 -4.22
C GLY A 4 17.42 0.41 -3.39
N ARG A 5 17.54 0.50 -2.07
CA ARG A 5 16.37 0.39 -1.19
C ARG A 5 15.45 1.58 -1.35
N ASP A 6 15.99 2.76 -1.54
CA ASP A 6 15.18 3.97 -1.76
C ASP A 6 14.43 3.88 -3.08
N GLU A 7 15.07 3.32 -4.10
CA GLU A 7 14.43 3.11 -5.38
C GLU A 7 13.25 2.15 -5.26
N TRP A 8 13.44 1.03 -4.56
CA TRP A 8 12.36 0.05 -4.40
C TRP A 8 11.25 0.56 -3.49
N ALA A 9 11.59 1.34 -2.46
CA ALA A 9 10.58 1.99 -1.63
C ALA A 9 9.74 2.96 -2.47
N THR A 10 10.37 3.70 -3.37
CA THR A 10 9.66 4.60 -4.27
C THR A 10 8.73 3.83 -5.20
N ARG A 11 9.20 2.71 -5.75
CA ARG A 11 8.38 1.87 -6.62
C ARG A 11 7.19 1.28 -5.86
N ALA A 12 7.41 0.78 -4.65
CA ALA A 12 6.34 0.21 -3.84
C ALA A 12 5.28 1.26 -3.51
N ARG A 13 5.73 2.46 -3.13
CA ARG A 13 4.83 3.56 -2.83
C ARG A 13 4.00 3.96 -4.04
N ARG A 14 4.65 4.12 -5.18
CA ARG A 14 3.95 4.49 -6.42
C ARG A 14 2.93 3.44 -6.83
N TYR A 15 3.33 2.19 -6.73
CA TYR A 15 2.44 1.09 -7.09
C TYR A 15 1.18 1.11 -6.23
N LEU A 16 1.35 1.17 -4.91
CA LEU A 16 0.21 1.12 -4.00
C LEU A 16 -0.69 2.34 -4.17
N LYS A 17 -0.09 3.53 -4.32
CA LYS A 17 -0.87 4.75 -4.56
C LYS A 17 -1.68 4.68 -5.85
N ALA A 18 -1.07 4.14 -6.91
CA ALA A 18 -1.74 4.01 -8.20
C ALA A 18 -2.93 3.04 -8.11
N GLU A 19 -2.76 1.94 -7.40
CA GLU A 19 -3.84 0.97 -7.25
C GLU A 19 -5.00 1.53 -6.41
N LEU A 20 -4.68 2.27 -5.35
CA LEU A 20 -5.70 2.93 -4.55
C LEU A 20 -6.49 3.94 -5.38
N LYS A 21 -5.78 4.73 -6.19
CA LYS A 21 -6.41 5.71 -7.04
C LYS A 21 -7.29 5.06 -8.11
N ARG A 22 -6.79 4.00 -8.73
CA ARG A 22 -7.54 3.27 -9.76
C ARG A 22 -8.83 2.67 -9.19
N ALA A 23 -8.76 2.17 -7.96
CA ALA A 23 -9.93 1.60 -7.29
C ALA A 23 -10.81 2.64 -6.59
N GLU A 24 -10.39 3.91 -6.61
CA GLU A 24 -11.08 5.01 -5.93
C GLU A 24 -11.22 4.76 -4.42
N ILE A 25 -10.16 4.23 -3.81
CA ILE A 25 -10.11 3.94 -2.38
C ILE A 25 -9.22 4.96 -1.70
N THR A 26 -9.77 5.70 -0.75
CA THR A 26 -9.01 6.66 0.06
C THR A 26 -8.22 5.93 1.15
N TYR A 27 -7.25 6.60 1.75
CA TYR A 27 -6.52 6.04 2.88
C TYR A 27 -7.45 5.72 4.04
N GLU A 28 -8.48 6.55 4.25
CA GLU A 28 -9.48 6.29 5.29
C GLU A 28 -10.25 5.02 5.02
N GLU A 29 -10.66 4.81 3.76
CA GLU A 29 -11.39 3.60 3.38
C GLU A 29 -10.48 2.37 3.48
N LEU A 30 -9.22 2.50 3.09
CA LEU A 30 -8.26 1.41 3.23
C LEU A 30 -8.10 1.02 4.70
N ALA A 31 -7.95 2.02 5.58
CA ALA A 31 -7.86 1.76 7.02
C ALA A 31 -9.09 1.03 7.53
N ARG A 32 -10.27 1.43 7.08
CA ARG A 32 -11.52 0.78 7.47
C ARG A 32 -11.55 -0.69 7.03
N ARG A 33 -11.11 -0.96 5.79
CA ARG A 33 -11.09 -2.33 5.27
C ARG A 33 -10.07 -3.20 5.99
N LEU A 34 -8.89 -2.64 6.28
CA LEU A 34 -7.87 -3.35 7.05
C LEU A 34 -8.35 -3.66 8.45
N SER A 35 -9.02 -2.72 9.09
CA SER A 35 -9.58 -2.94 10.43
C SER A 35 -10.61 -4.06 10.41
N ALA A 36 -11.42 -4.14 9.35
CA ALA A 36 -12.39 -5.22 9.19
C ALA A 36 -11.71 -6.58 9.02
N MET A 37 -10.43 -6.59 8.59
CA MET A 37 -9.63 -7.81 8.48
C MET A 37 -8.86 -8.14 9.78
N GLY A 38 -9.10 -7.38 10.83
CA GLY A 38 -8.41 -7.58 12.10
C GLY A 38 -7.08 -6.84 12.22
N ILE A 39 -6.79 -5.96 11.28
CA ILE A 39 -5.54 -5.18 11.27
C ILE A 39 -5.88 -3.75 11.65
N GLU A 40 -5.56 -3.36 12.88
CA GLU A 40 -5.87 -2.02 13.37
C GLU A 40 -5.04 -0.97 12.64
N GLU A 41 -5.71 -0.15 11.86
CA GLU A 41 -5.09 0.97 11.15
C GLU A 41 -6.01 2.17 11.20
N THR A 42 -5.42 3.35 11.14
CA THR A 42 -6.15 4.61 11.04
C THR A 42 -5.74 5.27 9.73
N LYS A 43 -6.50 6.29 9.32
CA LYS A 43 -6.11 7.09 8.16
C LYS A 43 -4.69 7.60 8.30
N GLY A 44 -4.32 8.07 9.51
CA GLY A 44 -2.97 8.60 9.77
C GLY A 44 -1.89 7.54 9.65
N SER A 45 -2.10 6.36 10.23
CA SER A 45 -1.09 5.30 10.17
C SER A 45 -0.92 4.78 8.75
N VAL A 46 -2.01 4.64 7.99
CA VAL A 46 -1.95 4.24 6.59
C VAL A 46 -1.21 5.28 5.76
N THR A 47 -1.52 6.56 5.99
CA THR A 47 -0.87 7.65 5.26
C THR A 47 0.64 7.61 5.44
N VAL A 48 1.09 7.42 6.68
CA VAL A 48 2.54 7.36 6.97
C VAL A 48 3.17 6.16 6.29
N LYS A 49 2.57 4.98 6.41
CA LYS A 49 3.12 3.76 5.82
C LYS A 49 3.22 3.84 4.30
N VAL A 50 2.14 4.26 3.65
CA VAL A 50 2.12 4.35 2.19
C VAL A 50 3.10 5.40 1.69
N ASN A 51 3.15 6.57 2.34
CA ASN A 51 4.03 7.65 1.90
C ASN A 51 5.51 7.30 2.07
N ARG A 52 5.86 6.48 3.05
CA ARG A 52 7.23 6.03 3.23
C ARG A 52 7.63 4.97 2.21
N GLY A 53 6.68 4.14 1.79
CA GLY A 53 6.99 3.00 0.93
C GLY A 53 7.85 1.95 1.62
N ALA A 54 7.97 2.04 2.96
CA ALA A 54 8.81 1.15 3.75
C ALA A 54 7.94 0.42 4.76
N PHE A 55 7.03 -0.38 4.27
CA PHE A 55 6.11 -1.16 5.09
C PHE A 55 6.45 -2.65 4.99
N PRO A 56 6.07 -3.44 6.01
CA PRO A 56 6.34 -4.87 5.95
C PRO A 56 5.55 -5.55 4.84
N ALA A 57 6.05 -6.69 4.37
CA ALA A 57 5.40 -7.42 3.29
C ALA A 57 3.95 -7.77 3.60
N TRP A 58 3.65 -8.13 4.85
CA TRP A 58 2.28 -8.48 5.21
C TRP A 58 1.31 -7.30 5.02
N PHE A 59 1.79 -6.08 5.25
CA PHE A 59 0.96 -4.89 5.05
C PHE A 59 0.61 -4.73 3.57
N LEU A 60 1.59 -4.90 2.69
CA LEU A 60 1.35 -4.81 1.26
C LEU A 60 0.32 -5.85 0.81
N PHE A 61 0.50 -7.10 1.23
CA PHE A 61 -0.42 -8.16 0.83
C PHE A 61 -1.83 -7.92 1.38
N ALA A 62 -1.94 -7.50 2.63
CA ALA A 62 -3.24 -7.18 3.22
C ALA A 62 -3.91 -6.00 2.51
N ALA A 63 -3.14 -4.97 2.18
CA ALA A 63 -3.66 -3.82 1.45
C ALA A 63 -4.16 -4.21 0.06
N MET A 64 -3.38 -5.05 -0.65
CA MET A 64 -3.78 -5.54 -1.96
C MET A 64 -5.09 -6.33 -1.89
N LYS A 65 -5.20 -7.19 -0.88
CA LYS A 65 -6.42 -7.96 -0.67
C LYS A 65 -7.60 -7.03 -0.39
N ALA A 66 -7.39 -6.02 0.44
CA ALA A 66 -8.43 -5.05 0.80
C ALA A 66 -8.88 -4.23 -0.41
N ILE A 67 -7.97 -3.95 -1.34
CA ILE A 67 -8.27 -3.21 -2.57
C ILE A 67 -8.99 -4.11 -3.60
N GLY A 68 -8.77 -5.42 -3.51
CA GLY A 68 -9.34 -6.38 -4.45
C GLY A 68 -8.37 -6.77 -5.56
N ILE A 69 -7.07 -6.59 -5.35
CA ILE A 69 -6.05 -6.96 -6.32
C ILE A 69 -5.71 -8.43 -6.13
N GLU A 70 -5.80 -9.19 -7.20
CA GLU A 70 -5.50 -10.62 -7.16
C GLU A 70 -4.09 -10.96 -7.64
N GLN A 71 -3.50 -10.08 -8.44
CA GLN A 71 -2.18 -10.32 -9.03
C GLN A 71 -1.37 -9.04 -9.07
N VAL A 72 -0.06 -9.20 -8.84
CA VAL A 72 0.89 -8.12 -9.03
C VAL A 72 1.95 -8.61 -10.00
N ARG A 73 2.16 -7.86 -11.07
CA ARG A 73 3.22 -8.15 -12.02
C ARG A 73 4.42 -7.28 -11.66
N LEU A 74 5.54 -7.92 -11.34
CA LEU A 74 6.73 -7.18 -10.97
C LEU A 74 7.22 -6.23 -12.06
N GLU A 75 6.95 -6.57 -13.31
CA GLU A 75 7.32 -5.70 -14.44
C GLU A 75 6.53 -4.40 -14.48
N ASP A 76 5.42 -4.31 -13.76
CA ASP A 76 4.59 -3.11 -13.72
C ASP A 76 4.95 -2.17 -12.57
N ILE A 77 5.92 -2.56 -11.77
CA ILE A 77 6.32 -1.77 -10.60
C ILE A 77 7.52 -0.87 -10.92
#